data_d245d05ace5a924720fb91118bbc5164
#
_entry.id   d245d05ace5a924720fb91118bbc5164
#
_cell.length_a   1.000
_cell.length_b   1.000
_cell.length_c   1.000
_cell.angle_alpha   90.00
_cell.angle_beta   90.00
_cell.angle_gamma   90.00
#
_symmetry.space_group_name_H-M   'P 1'
#
loop_
_entity.id
_entity.type
_entity.pdbx_description
1 polymer ?
#
loop_
_entity_poly.entity_id
_entity_poly.type
_entity_poly.pdbx_seq_one_letter_code
_entity_poly.pdbx_strand_id
1 'polypeptide(L)'
;MKGLEISKSFYDEFGAPMIKEQFPELENKLAFGLIGSGSECFSYDDEVSTDHDFDPGFLIFINDEIDDDSKFKLERAYAKLPREYKGYTREIMSPVGGNRRGVKRVSDFLKEKTGTSDGNLSTYDWFNIPEESLAELTNGKIWRDDSKIISNLRLKLSTFPEDIKLKKIAGELLIMAQSGQYNYERCIAHNEFGAARLALFEFVNAALHVTFLFNEVYMPFYKWKFRALRDLYWPKNIKVKSELNYVPGVEDDSLVEMPFEQKLEGLLSATDDKILSGKIKMDIEQIARLFVQRLKADGLTARDEIYLEKHAYEVNNKIKDNDIRNMNILVAV
;
A
#
# COMPACT_ATOMS: atom_id res chain seq x y z
N MET A 1 13.63 -15.17 -13.88
CA MET A 1 12.17 -15.23 -14.17
C MET A 1 11.47 -14.70 -12.94
N LYS A 2 10.43 -13.87 -13.11
CA LYS A 2 9.67 -13.31 -11.98
C LYS A 2 8.75 -14.37 -11.36
N GLY A 3 8.51 -14.27 -10.05
CA GLY A 3 7.71 -15.25 -9.31
C GLY A 3 6.29 -15.44 -9.85
N LEU A 4 5.61 -14.35 -10.25
CA LEU A 4 4.31 -14.42 -10.94
C LEU A 4 4.36 -15.22 -12.25
N GLU A 5 5.45 -15.12 -13.00
CA GLU A 5 5.64 -15.85 -14.27
C GLU A 5 5.90 -17.33 -14.02
N ILE A 6 6.70 -17.65 -12.99
CA ILE A 6 6.98 -19.04 -12.59
C ILE A 6 5.70 -19.71 -12.12
N SER A 7 4.95 -19.07 -11.23
CA SER A 7 3.68 -19.60 -10.72
C SER A 7 2.64 -19.77 -11.83
N LYS A 8 2.56 -18.81 -12.76
CA LYS A 8 1.67 -18.94 -13.95
C LYS A 8 2.06 -20.12 -14.83
N SER A 9 3.36 -20.24 -15.12
CA SER A 9 3.89 -21.36 -15.93
C SER A 9 3.63 -22.71 -15.27
N PHE A 10 3.78 -22.81 -13.94
CA PHE A 10 3.49 -24.01 -13.16
C PHE A 10 1.98 -24.34 -13.18
N TYR A 11 1.12 -23.32 -13.05
CA TYR A 11 -0.33 -23.50 -13.20
C TYR A 11 -0.69 -24.02 -14.59
N ASP A 12 -0.14 -23.45 -15.68
CA ASP A 12 -0.45 -23.85 -17.04
C ASP A 12 -0.01 -25.30 -17.33
N GLU A 13 1.16 -25.69 -16.83
CA GLU A 13 1.74 -27.01 -17.11
C GLU A 13 1.13 -28.14 -16.26
N PHE A 14 0.80 -27.86 -15.00
CA PHE A 14 0.34 -28.89 -14.06
C PHE A 14 -1.03 -28.62 -13.46
N GLY A 15 -1.34 -27.38 -13.10
CA GLY A 15 -2.57 -27.02 -12.40
C GLY A 15 -3.79 -27.12 -13.31
N ALA A 16 -3.78 -26.50 -14.46
CA ALA A 16 -4.90 -26.50 -15.40
C ALA A 16 -5.22 -27.91 -15.92
N PRO A 17 -4.24 -28.76 -16.32
CA PRO A 17 -4.52 -30.16 -16.67
C PRO A 17 -5.10 -30.95 -15.50
N MET A 18 -4.56 -30.82 -14.30
CA MET A 18 -5.08 -31.50 -13.10
C MET A 18 -6.57 -31.19 -12.87
N ILE A 19 -6.96 -29.92 -12.98
CA ILE A 19 -8.35 -29.51 -12.79
C ILE A 19 -9.23 -30.11 -13.90
N LYS A 20 -8.81 -29.98 -15.14
CA LYS A 20 -9.57 -30.49 -16.30
C LYS A 20 -9.78 -31.99 -16.25
N GLU A 21 -8.78 -32.76 -15.78
CA GLU A 21 -8.82 -34.22 -15.74
C GLU A 21 -9.57 -34.76 -14.50
N GLN A 22 -9.38 -34.13 -13.34
CA GLN A 22 -9.86 -34.68 -12.07
C GLN A 22 -11.11 -33.97 -11.51
N PHE A 23 -11.38 -32.73 -11.95
CA PHE A 23 -12.47 -31.88 -11.42
C PHE A 23 -13.20 -31.09 -12.52
N PRO A 24 -13.58 -31.75 -13.64
CA PRO A 24 -14.21 -31.03 -14.77
C PRO A 24 -15.52 -30.32 -14.38
N GLU A 25 -16.25 -30.85 -13.40
CA GLU A 25 -17.50 -30.28 -12.87
C GLU A 25 -17.30 -29.01 -12.02
N LEU A 26 -16.08 -28.80 -11.52
CA LEU A 26 -15.71 -27.62 -10.72
C LEU A 26 -14.95 -26.58 -11.56
N GLU A 27 -14.45 -26.91 -12.73
CA GLU A 27 -13.52 -26.10 -13.51
C GLU A 27 -13.96 -24.63 -13.64
N ASN A 28 -15.25 -24.40 -13.95
CA ASN A 28 -15.82 -23.05 -14.13
C ASN A 28 -16.25 -22.38 -12.82
N LYS A 29 -16.14 -23.07 -11.68
CA LYS A 29 -16.48 -22.57 -10.33
C LYS A 29 -15.25 -22.17 -9.51
N LEU A 30 -14.06 -22.34 -10.08
CA LEU A 30 -12.78 -22.07 -9.45
C LEU A 30 -12.15 -20.81 -10.03
N ALA A 31 -11.35 -20.13 -9.21
CA ALA A 31 -10.47 -19.09 -9.70
C ALA A 31 -9.00 -19.43 -9.39
N PHE A 32 -8.11 -18.99 -10.25
CA PHE A 32 -6.68 -19.32 -10.17
C PHE A 32 -5.84 -18.06 -10.28
N GLY A 33 -4.86 -17.93 -9.41
CA GLY A 33 -4.00 -16.78 -9.41
C GLY A 33 -2.90 -16.85 -8.36
N LEU A 34 -2.19 -15.74 -8.24
CA LEU A 34 -1.24 -15.49 -7.18
C LEU A 34 -1.41 -14.06 -6.69
N ILE A 35 -1.86 -13.91 -5.44
CA ILE A 35 -2.10 -12.64 -4.74
C ILE A 35 -1.70 -12.80 -3.27
N GLY A 36 -1.49 -11.71 -2.56
CA GLY A 36 -1.22 -11.73 -1.12
C GLY A 36 0.15 -11.19 -0.73
N SER A 37 0.65 -11.66 0.41
CA SER A 37 1.90 -11.20 1.02
C SER A 37 3.13 -11.82 0.36
N GLY A 38 3.72 -11.21 -0.59
CA GLY A 38 4.97 -11.69 -1.21
C GLY A 38 5.51 -10.64 -2.15
N SER A 39 6.83 -10.54 -2.27
CA SER A 39 7.47 -9.62 -3.22
C SER A 39 7.01 -9.88 -4.64
N GLU A 40 6.80 -11.13 -5.00
CA GLU A 40 6.30 -11.56 -6.31
C GLU A 40 4.88 -11.06 -6.59
N CYS A 41 4.01 -10.99 -5.57
CA CYS A 41 2.65 -10.46 -5.71
C CYS A 41 2.65 -8.95 -6.01
N PHE A 42 3.67 -8.23 -5.56
CA PHE A 42 3.88 -6.81 -5.87
C PHE A 42 4.77 -6.59 -7.11
N SER A 43 5.30 -7.65 -7.73
CA SER A 43 6.32 -7.59 -8.79
C SER A 43 7.64 -6.94 -8.33
N TYR A 44 7.93 -6.99 -7.02
CA TYR A 44 9.12 -6.44 -6.39
C TYR A 44 10.20 -7.50 -6.13
N ASP A 45 9.95 -8.72 -6.53
CA ASP A 45 10.91 -9.82 -6.44
C ASP A 45 12.18 -9.54 -7.26
N ASP A 46 13.32 -9.84 -6.67
CA ASP A 46 14.67 -9.71 -7.21
C ASP A 46 15.55 -10.89 -6.77
N GLU A 47 16.86 -10.81 -7.01
CA GLU A 47 17.80 -11.89 -6.66
C GLU A 47 17.87 -12.14 -5.14
N VAL A 48 17.66 -11.10 -4.32
CA VAL A 48 17.64 -11.21 -2.85
C VAL A 48 16.37 -11.88 -2.37
N SER A 49 15.24 -11.65 -3.07
CA SER A 49 13.93 -12.20 -2.68
C SER A 49 13.80 -13.72 -2.92
N THR A 50 14.75 -14.34 -3.63
CA THR A 50 14.70 -15.77 -3.97
C THR A 50 15.23 -16.68 -2.87
N ASP A 51 15.78 -16.15 -1.79
CA ASP A 51 16.35 -16.90 -0.68
C ASP A 51 15.31 -17.45 0.31
N HIS A 52 14.11 -16.84 0.38
CA HIS A 52 13.02 -17.26 1.26
C HIS A 52 11.66 -17.19 0.58
N ASP A 53 10.82 -18.20 0.82
CA ASP A 53 9.40 -18.25 0.42
C ASP A 53 9.12 -18.12 -1.11
N PHE A 54 10.13 -18.28 -1.96
CA PHE A 54 9.99 -18.23 -3.42
C PHE A 54 9.54 -19.58 -3.97
N ASP A 55 8.23 -19.76 -4.07
CA ASP A 55 7.54 -21.02 -4.37
C ASP A 55 6.82 -20.93 -5.72
N PRO A 56 6.98 -21.88 -6.64
CA PRO A 56 6.28 -21.92 -7.92
C PRO A 56 4.77 -22.20 -7.79
N GLY A 57 4.26 -22.49 -6.59
CA GLY A 57 2.83 -22.77 -6.36
C GLY A 57 1.92 -21.59 -6.65
N PHE A 58 0.62 -21.87 -6.67
CA PHE A 58 -0.45 -20.91 -6.96
C PHE A 58 -1.63 -21.10 -6.01
N LEU A 59 -2.58 -20.14 -6.02
CA LEU A 59 -3.83 -20.21 -5.29
C LEU A 59 -4.96 -20.75 -6.17
N ILE A 60 -5.79 -21.62 -5.58
CA ILE A 60 -7.06 -22.08 -6.12
C ILE A 60 -8.14 -21.51 -5.19
N PHE A 61 -8.89 -20.54 -5.66
CA PHE A 61 -10.02 -19.99 -4.91
C PHE A 61 -11.28 -20.79 -5.20
N ILE A 62 -12.02 -21.10 -4.13
CA ILE A 62 -13.31 -21.75 -4.15
C ILE A 62 -14.35 -20.87 -3.45
N ASN A 63 -15.60 -20.91 -3.91
CA ASN A 63 -16.72 -20.29 -3.19
C ASN A 63 -17.24 -21.21 -2.06
N ASP A 64 -18.16 -20.70 -1.23
CA ASP A 64 -18.70 -21.43 -0.09
C ASP A 64 -19.74 -22.50 -0.47
N GLU A 65 -20.17 -22.54 -1.74
CA GLU A 65 -21.07 -23.57 -2.26
C GLU A 65 -20.36 -24.92 -2.50
N ILE A 66 -19.02 -24.90 -2.61
CA ILE A 66 -18.23 -26.12 -2.77
C ILE A 66 -18.09 -26.77 -1.40
N ASP A 67 -18.54 -28.01 -1.29
CA ASP A 67 -18.52 -28.81 -0.06
C ASP A 67 -17.09 -29.13 0.40
N ASP A 68 -16.95 -29.48 1.70
CA ASP A 68 -15.65 -29.74 2.30
C ASP A 68 -14.96 -31.01 1.75
N ASP A 69 -15.72 -32.01 1.27
CA ASP A 69 -15.14 -33.21 0.65
C ASP A 69 -14.48 -32.86 -0.69
N SER A 70 -15.16 -32.04 -1.49
CA SER A 70 -14.60 -31.52 -2.76
C SER A 70 -13.37 -30.65 -2.52
N LYS A 71 -13.40 -29.76 -1.51
CA LYS A 71 -12.24 -28.98 -1.08
C LYS A 71 -11.07 -29.87 -0.69
N PHE A 72 -11.31 -30.88 0.14
CA PHE A 72 -10.26 -31.83 0.58
C PHE A 72 -9.67 -32.61 -0.57
N LYS A 73 -10.48 -33.05 -1.56
CA LYS A 73 -9.99 -33.71 -2.78
C LYS A 73 -9.09 -32.78 -3.60
N LEU A 74 -9.48 -31.50 -3.77
CA LEU A 74 -8.69 -30.48 -4.44
C LEU A 74 -7.35 -30.25 -3.72
N GLU A 75 -7.36 -30.14 -2.39
CA GLU A 75 -6.13 -29.98 -1.58
C GLU A 75 -5.18 -31.17 -1.77
N ARG A 76 -5.70 -32.40 -1.75
CA ARG A 76 -4.92 -33.60 -2.00
C ARG A 76 -4.35 -33.68 -3.42
N ALA A 77 -5.13 -33.30 -4.41
CA ALA A 77 -4.67 -33.24 -5.79
C ALA A 77 -3.56 -32.20 -5.97
N TYR A 78 -3.76 -31.01 -5.41
CA TYR A 78 -2.76 -29.94 -5.40
C TYR A 78 -1.46 -30.38 -4.71
N ALA A 79 -1.55 -31.08 -3.57
CA ALA A 79 -0.38 -31.57 -2.84
C ALA A 79 0.47 -32.59 -3.64
N LYS A 80 -0.15 -33.33 -4.58
CA LYS A 80 0.53 -34.30 -5.45
C LYS A 80 1.24 -33.66 -6.65
N LEU A 81 1.02 -32.39 -6.94
CA LEU A 81 1.74 -31.68 -8.00
C LEU A 81 3.25 -31.71 -7.74
N PRO A 82 4.09 -31.60 -8.77
CA PRO A 82 5.55 -31.67 -8.62
C PRO A 82 6.08 -30.73 -7.53
N ARG A 83 7.03 -31.22 -6.74
CA ARG A 83 7.68 -30.43 -5.69
C ARG A 83 8.73 -29.49 -6.23
N GLU A 84 9.38 -29.87 -7.31
CA GLU A 84 10.42 -29.06 -7.94
C GLU A 84 9.97 -28.61 -9.33
N TYR A 85 10.21 -27.34 -9.63
CA TYR A 85 9.91 -26.75 -10.92
C TYR A 85 10.92 -25.67 -11.29
N LYS A 86 11.59 -25.85 -12.43
CA LYS A 86 12.60 -24.91 -12.96
C LYS A 86 13.65 -24.48 -11.94
N GLY A 87 14.06 -25.40 -11.06
CA GLY A 87 15.08 -25.16 -10.03
C GLY A 87 14.54 -24.54 -8.73
N TYR A 88 13.22 -24.38 -8.60
CA TYR A 88 12.58 -23.91 -7.37
C TYR A 88 11.81 -25.04 -6.70
N THR A 89 11.86 -25.07 -5.36
CA THR A 89 11.13 -26.05 -4.55
C THR A 89 9.81 -25.48 -4.08
N ARG A 90 8.74 -26.23 -4.28
CA ARG A 90 7.42 -25.86 -3.77
C ARG A 90 7.31 -26.24 -2.29
N GLU A 91 7.13 -25.26 -1.43
CA GLU A 91 6.88 -25.46 -0.02
C GLU A 91 5.40 -25.84 0.23
N ILE A 92 5.18 -26.79 1.15
CA ILE A 92 3.83 -27.22 1.51
C ILE A 92 3.26 -26.29 2.60
N MET A 93 4.13 -25.72 3.42
CA MET A 93 3.74 -24.80 4.50
C MET A 93 4.92 -23.89 4.84
N SER A 94 4.70 -22.58 4.80
CA SER A 94 5.70 -21.62 5.28
C SER A 94 5.71 -21.62 6.81
N PRO A 95 6.88 -21.67 7.47
CA PRO A 95 6.98 -21.57 8.93
C PRO A 95 6.59 -20.16 9.44
N VAL A 96 6.60 -19.16 8.58
CA VAL A 96 6.24 -17.76 8.90
C VAL A 96 5.19 -17.27 7.90
N GLY A 97 4.00 -16.90 8.37
CA GLY A 97 2.96 -16.31 7.51
C GLY A 97 1.91 -17.28 6.95
N GLY A 98 1.92 -18.55 7.35
CA GLY A 98 0.88 -19.52 7.01
C GLY A 98 0.92 -20.01 5.56
N ASN A 99 -0.18 -20.60 5.10
CA ASN A 99 -0.27 -21.20 3.76
C ASN A 99 -0.58 -20.13 2.69
N ARG A 100 0.44 -19.71 1.96
CA ARG A 100 0.33 -18.67 0.89
C ARG A 100 -0.10 -19.25 -0.45
N ARG A 101 -0.18 -20.57 -0.58
CA ARG A 101 -0.49 -21.31 -1.82
C ARG A 101 -1.53 -22.37 -1.53
N GLY A 102 -2.08 -22.96 -2.57
CA GLY A 102 -3.04 -24.06 -2.45
C GLY A 102 -4.49 -23.61 -2.52
N VAL A 103 -5.39 -24.41 -1.93
CA VAL A 103 -6.85 -24.17 -2.00
C VAL A 103 -7.29 -23.28 -0.86
N LYS A 104 -7.96 -22.17 -1.18
CA LYS A 104 -8.57 -21.26 -0.19
C LYS A 104 -10.03 -20.97 -0.52
N ARG A 105 -10.90 -20.97 0.49
CA ARG A 105 -12.24 -20.36 0.34
C ARG A 105 -12.08 -18.85 0.21
N VAL A 106 -12.86 -18.25 -0.66
CA VAL A 106 -12.88 -16.78 -0.82
C VAL A 106 -13.26 -16.09 0.49
N SER A 107 -14.25 -16.63 1.21
CA SER A 107 -14.67 -16.13 2.52
C SER A 107 -13.58 -16.19 3.58
N ASP A 108 -12.78 -17.28 3.63
CA ASP A 108 -11.65 -17.40 4.56
C ASP A 108 -10.54 -16.39 4.22
N PHE A 109 -10.25 -16.22 2.93
CA PHE A 109 -9.25 -15.25 2.47
C PHE A 109 -9.68 -13.81 2.77
N LEU A 110 -10.95 -13.47 2.53
CA LEU A 110 -11.49 -12.15 2.90
C LEU A 110 -11.43 -11.93 4.41
N LYS A 111 -11.85 -12.92 5.21
CA LYS A 111 -11.80 -12.82 6.66
C LYS A 111 -10.38 -12.63 7.19
N GLU A 112 -9.39 -13.30 6.61
CA GLU A 112 -7.98 -13.12 6.94
C GLU A 112 -7.53 -11.67 6.67
N LYS A 113 -7.96 -11.06 5.55
CA LYS A 113 -7.50 -9.74 5.11
C LYS A 113 -8.33 -8.57 5.66
N THR A 114 -9.63 -8.77 5.86
CA THR A 114 -10.57 -7.67 6.17
C THR A 114 -11.35 -7.86 7.46
N GLY A 115 -11.26 -9.04 8.09
CA GLY A 115 -12.11 -9.38 9.23
C GLY A 115 -13.54 -9.83 8.86
N THR A 116 -13.99 -9.61 7.61
CA THR A 116 -15.33 -9.98 7.11
C THR A 116 -15.22 -11.09 6.06
N SER A 117 -16.22 -11.97 5.99
CA SER A 117 -16.19 -13.11 5.05
C SER A 117 -16.81 -12.79 3.67
N ASP A 118 -17.53 -11.68 3.55
CA ASP A 118 -18.28 -11.31 2.34
C ASP A 118 -17.78 -10.03 1.65
N GLY A 119 -16.76 -9.37 2.23
CA GLY A 119 -16.23 -8.11 1.73
C GLY A 119 -17.20 -6.94 1.83
N ASN A 120 -18.23 -7.02 2.68
CA ASN A 120 -19.09 -5.90 3.06
C ASN A 120 -18.47 -5.19 4.25
N LEU A 121 -17.79 -4.08 4.00
CA LEU A 121 -17.06 -3.34 5.02
C LEU A 121 -17.90 -2.18 5.53
N SER A 122 -18.06 -2.09 6.84
CA SER A 122 -18.61 -0.93 7.51
C SER A 122 -17.61 0.23 7.53
N THR A 123 -18.05 1.42 7.89
CA THR A 123 -17.16 2.57 8.12
C THR A 123 -16.05 2.25 9.12
N TYR A 124 -16.39 1.50 10.19
CA TYR A 124 -15.43 1.06 11.19
C TYR A 124 -14.37 0.11 10.59
N ASP A 125 -14.78 -0.84 9.76
CA ASP A 125 -13.85 -1.75 9.09
C ASP A 125 -12.88 -0.98 8.19
N TRP A 126 -13.38 -0.06 7.37
CA TRP A 126 -12.56 0.79 6.49
C TRP A 126 -11.51 1.63 7.24
N PHE A 127 -11.80 2.05 8.47
CA PHE A 127 -10.84 2.81 9.28
C PHE A 127 -9.79 1.91 9.94
N ASN A 128 -10.14 0.65 10.28
CA ASN A 128 -9.31 -0.20 11.13
C ASN A 128 -8.60 -1.34 10.38
N ILE A 129 -9.00 -1.67 9.15
CA ILE A 129 -8.27 -2.67 8.36
C ILE A 129 -6.88 -2.12 8.01
N PRO A 130 -5.80 -2.87 8.33
CA PRO A 130 -4.45 -2.47 7.90
C PRO A 130 -4.40 -2.31 6.37
N GLU A 131 -3.90 -1.19 5.90
CA GLU A 131 -3.94 -0.87 4.48
C GLU A 131 -3.11 -1.84 3.63
N GLU A 132 -2.02 -2.38 4.19
CA GLU A 132 -1.26 -3.45 3.58
C GLU A 132 -2.09 -4.71 3.32
N SER A 133 -3.10 -5.01 4.16
CA SER A 133 -4.01 -6.13 3.92
C SER A 133 -4.91 -5.92 2.70
N LEU A 134 -5.37 -4.67 2.49
CA LEU A 134 -6.11 -4.29 1.28
C LEU A 134 -5.18 -4.29 0.05
N ALA A 135 -3.95 -3.84 0.19
CA ALA A 135 -2.94 -3.93 -0.86
C ALA A 135 -2.68 -5.39 -1.26
N GLU A 136 -2.57 -6.31 -0.31
CA GLU A 136 -2.40 -7.74 -0.55
C GLU A 136 -3.63 -8.42 -1.18
N LEU A 137 -4.83 -7.94 -0.86
CA LEU A 137 -6.07 -8.42 -1.48
C LEU A 137 -6.15 -8.02 -2.97
N THR A 138 -5.61 -6.87 -3.32
CA THR A 138 -5.76 -6.26 -4.66
C THR A 138 -4.53 -6.37 -5.56
N ASN A 139 -3.38 -6.83 -5.04
CA ASN A 139 -2.14 -7.03 -5.79
C ASN A 139 -2.15 -8.31 -6.66
N GLY A 140 -1.00 -8.65 -7.21
CA GLY A 140 -0.77 -9.89 -7.95
C GLY A 140 -1.67 -10.04 -9.18
N LYS A 141 -1.94 -11.29 -9.57
CA LYS A 141 -2.74 -11.58 -10.77
C LYS A 141 -3.70 -12.75 -10.55
N ILE A 142 -4.91 -12.58 -11.03
CA ILE A 142 -5.87 -13.68 -11.25
C ILE A 142 -5.80 -14.04 -12.73
N TRP A 143 -5.48 -15.29 -13.03
CA TRP A 143 -5.27 -15.77 -14.41
C TRP A 143 -6.55 -16.31 -15.04
N ARG A 144 -7.42 -16.92 -14.21
CA ARG A 144 -8.71 -17.45 -14.62
C ARG A 144 -9.71 -17.30 -13.49
N ASP A 145 -10.88 -16.83 -13.78
CA ASP A 145 -12.00 -16.67 -12.85
C ASP A 145 -13.31 -16.55 -13.66
N ASP A 146 -13.76 -17.66 -14.19
CA ASP A 146 -14.92 -17.70 -15.10
C ASP A 146 -16.21 -17.23 -14.39
N SER A 147 -16.37 -17.59 -13.12
CA SER A 147 -17.52 -17.21 -12.28
C SER A 147 -17.37 -15.88 -11.57
N LYS A 148 -16.23 -15.16 -11.74
CA LYS A 148 -15.96 -13.86 -11.11
C LYS A 148 -15.98 -13.87 -9.58
N ILE A 149 -15.71 -15.03 -8.95
CA ILE A 149 -15.83 -15.22 -7.49
C ILE A 149 -14.85 -14.36 -6.68
N ILE A 150 -13.67 -14.07 -7.23
CA ILE A 150 -12.66 -13.22 -6.58
C ILE A 150 -12.47 -11.88 -7.32
N SER A 151 -12.64 -11.86 -8.65
CA SER A 151 -12.41 -10.67 -9.44
C SER A 151 -13.37 -9.53 -9.10
N ASN A 152 -14.68 -9.84 -8.91
CA ASN A 152 -15.66 -8.84 -8.51
C ASN A 152 -15.38 -8.26 -7.12
N LEU A 153 -14.95 -9.09 -6.18
CA LEU A 153 -14.58 -8.64 -4.82
C LEU A 153 -13.35 -7.75 -4.85
N ARG A 154 -12.34 -8.11 -5.62
CA ARG A 154 -11.14 -7.29 -5.79
C ARG A 154 -11.46 -5.93 -6.43
N LEU A 155 -12.36 -5.91 -7.43
CA LEU A 155 -12.82 -4.67 -8.03
C LEU A 155 -13.57 -3.80 -7.00
N LYS A 156 -14.50 -4.39 -6.23
CA LYS A 156 -15.26 -3.70 -5.18
C LYS A 156 -14.36 -3.08 -4.11
N LEU A 157 -13.27 -3.79 -3.76
CA LEU A 157 -12.33 -3.40 -2.70
C LEU A 157 -11.04 -2.77 -3.24
N SER A 158 -11.01 -2.32 -4.51
CA SER A 158 -9.80 -1.80 -5.15
C SER A 158 -9.39 -0.41 -4.68
N THR A 159 -10.33 0.37 -4.14
CA THR A 159 -10.11 1.73 -3.66
C THR A 159 -10.97 2.01 -2.44
N PHE A 160 -10.56 2.99 -1.63
CA PHE A 160 -11.40 3.48 -0.54
C PHE A 160 -12.68 4.15 -1.07
N PRO A 161 -13.84 4.00 -0.37
CA PRO A 161 -14.98 4.89 -0.56
C PRO A 161 -14.55 6.36 -0.39
N GLU A 162 -15.13 7.26 -1.17
CA GLU A 162 -14.69 8.66 -1.24
C GLU A 162 -14.65 9.35 0.13
N ASP A 163 -15.69 9.20 0.95
CA ASP A 163 -15.75 9.83 2.27
C ASP A 163 -14.72 9.26 3.25
N ILE A 164 -14.39 7.97 3.13
CA ILE A 164 -13.32 7.32 3.89
C ILE A 164 -11.95 7.88 3.46
N LYS A 165 -11.71 7.96 2.14
CA LYS A 165 -10.48 8.52 1.57
C LYS A 165 -10.26 9.96 2.04
N LEU A 166 -11.29 10.81 1.97
CA LEU A 166 -11.23 12.19 2.43
C LEU A 166 -10.95 12.28 3.94
N LYS A 167 -11.55 11.39 4.75
CA LYS A 167 -11.29 11.35 6.20
C LYS A 167 -9.83 11.00 6.50
N LYS A 168 -9.27 9.99 5.82
CA LYS A 168 -7.85 9.63 5.94
C LYS A 168 -6.93 10.78 5.50
N ILE A 169 -7.19 11.39 4.35
CA ILE A 169 -6.41 12.55 3.87
C ILE A 169 -6.44 13.68 4.91
N ALA A 170 -7.62 14.01 5.44
CA ALA A 170 -7.75 15.07 6.45
C ALA A 170 -6.93 14.76 7.72
N GLY A 171 -6.99 13.54 8.22
CA GLY A 171 -6.22 13.11 9.39
C GLY A 171 -4.72 13.19 9.16
N GLU A 172 -4.23 12.65 8.04
CA GLU A 172 -2.82 12.66 7.70
C GLU A 172 -2.26 14.07 7.45
N LEU A 173 -3.03 14.96 6.82
CA LEU A 173 -2.64 16.36 6.67
C LEU A 173 -2.50 17.05 8.03
N LEU A 174 -3.36 16.72 8.99
CA LEU A 174 -3.23 17.22 10.37
C LEU A 174 -1.98 16.68 11.05
N ILE A 175 -1.67 15.39 10.88
CA ILE A 175 -0.41 14.81 11.38
C ILE A 175 0.79 15.49 10.75
N MET A 176 0.81 15.71 9.44
CA MET A 176 1.89 16.44 8.76
C MET A 176 2.07 17.85 9.33
N ALA A 177 0.97 18.59 9.56
CA ALA A 177 1.02 19.91 10.15
C ALA A 177 1.62 19.88 11.57
N GLN A 178 1.12 18.98 12.40
CA GLN A 178 1.55 18.90 13.81
C GLN A 178 2.99 18.37 13.95
N SER A 179 3.33 17.30 13.25
CA SER A 179 4.65 16.68 13.37
C SER A 179 5.74 17.50 12.69
N GLY A 180 5.57 17.79 11.40
CA GLY A 180 6.58 18.49 10.60
C GLY A 180 6.60 20.01 10.81
N GLN A 181 5.45 20.67 10.56
CA GLN A 181 5.43 22.14 10.51
C GLN A 181 5.41 22.79 11.89
N TYR A 182 4.96 22.08 12.95
CA TYR A 182 4.87 22.63 14.30
C TYR A 182 5.87 22.00 15.27
N ASN A 183 5.80 20.70 15.53
CA ASN A 183 6.56 20.06 16.59
C ASN A 183 8.06 19.92 16.26
N TYR A 184 8.42 19.67 14.99
CA TYR A 184 9.82 19.51 14.61
C TYR A 184 10.69 20.69 15.08
N GLU A 185 10.31 21.93 14.74
CA GLU A 185 11.07 23.12 15.14
C GLU A 185 11.11 23.33 16.66
N ARG A 186 10.00 23.03 17.35
CA ARG A 186 9.95 23.15 18.82
C ARG A 186 10.91 22.17 19.48
N CYS A 187 10.99 20.93 18.99
CA CYS A 187 11.95 19.95 19.49
C CYS A 187 13.39 20.42 19.26
N ILE A 188 13.70 20.99 18.09
CA ILE A 188 15.03 21.57 17.83
C ILE A 188 15.33 22.72 18.79
N ALA A 189 14.39 23.64 19.01
CA ALA A 189 14.56 24.79 19.92
C ALA A 189 14.79 24.36 21.37
N HIS A 190 14.27 23.21 21.77
CA HIS A 190 14.48 22.62 23.11
C HIS A 190 15.70 21.69 23.18
N ASN A 191 16.48 21.53 22.11
CA ASN A 191 17.58 20.56 21.97
C ASN A 191 17.16 19.10 22.15
N GLU A 192 15.89 18.78 21.87
CA GLU A 192 15.31 17.44 21.94
C GLU A 192 15.44 16.74 20.57
N PHE A 193 16.67 16.44 20.16
CA PHE A 193 16.97 15.91 18.82
C PHE A 193 16.33 14.55 18.56
N GLY A 194 16.20 13.70 19.58
CA GLY A 194 15.48 12.42 19.47
C GLY A 194 14.00 12.62 19.12
N ALA A 195 13.33 13.56 19.83
CA ALA A 195 11.94 13.90 19.55
C ALA A 195 11.77 14.55 18.17
N ALA A 196 12.72 15.40 17.74
CA ALA A 196 12.73 15.98 16.40
C ALA A 196 12.79 14.90 15.31
N ARG A 197 13.59 13.86 15.48
CA ARG A 197 13.66 12.71 14.53
C ARG A 197 12.36 11.91 14.49
N LEU A 198 11.72 11.68 15.65
CA LEU A 198 10.40 11.03 15.69
C LEU A 198 9.34 11.88 14.97
N ALA A 199 9.31 13.20 15.23
CA ALA A 199 8.41 14.11 14.54
C ALA A 199 8.64 14.09 13.01
N LEU A 200 9.88 14.04 12.55
CA LEU A 200 10.23 13.94 11.15
C LEU A 200 9.81 12.60 10.54
N PHE A 201 9.95 11.50 11.26
CA PHE A 201 9.47 10.19 10.83
C PHE A 201 7.95 10.18 10.66
N GLU A 202 7.20 10.72 11.61
CA GLU A 202 5.74 10.87 11.54
C GLU A 202 5.33 11.71 10.32
N PHE A 203 6.00 12.84 10.09
CA PHE A 203 5.75 13.68 8.92
C PHE A 203 5.94 12.91 7.61
N VAL A 204 7.06 12.18 7.47
CA VAL A 204 7.36 11.42 6.26
C VAL A 204 6.33 10.28 6.06
N ASN A 205 5.97 9.57 7.13
CA ASN A 205 4.98 8.50 7.05
C ASN A 205 3.60 9.03 6.63
N ALA A 206 3.16 10.14 7.19
CA ALA A 206 1.92 10.82 6.81
C ALA A 206 1.96 11.31 5.34
N ALA A 207 3.07 11.92 4.91
CA ALA A 207 3.26 12.37 3.53
C ALA A 207 3.22 11.21 2.52
N LEU A 208 3.83 10.07 2.86
CA LEU A 208 3.71 8.83 2.07
C LEU A 208 2.24 8.43 1.96
N HIS A 209 1.53 8.31 3.08
CA HIS A 209 0.15 7.85 3.10
C HIS A 209 -0.78 8.76 2.25
N VAL A 210 -0.72 10.08 2.45
CA VAL A 210 -1.48 11.02 1.61
C VAL A 210 -1.16 10.85 0.13
N THR A 211 0.11 10.59 -0.22
CA THR A 211 0.51 10.35 -1.60
C THR A 211 -0.16 9.11 -2.18
N PHE A 212 -0.19 8.00 -1.45
CA PHE A 212 -0.90 6.78 -1.87
C PHE A 212 -2.41 7.03 -2.02
N LEU A 213 -3.04 7.74 -1.09
CA LEU A 213 -4.46 8.10 -1.14
C LEU A 213 -4.81 8.96 -2.37
N PHE A 214 -3.96 9.92 -2.76
CA PHE A 214 -4.15 10.71 -3.97
C PHE A 214 -3.97 9.92 -5.27
N ASN A 215 -3.24 8.82 -5.22
CA ASN A 215 -3.09 7.90 -6.35
C ASN A 215 -4.13 6.77 -6.38
N GLU A 216 -5.02 6.71 -5.38
CA GLU A 216 -6.03 5.66 -5.22
C GLU A 216 -5.43 4.24 -5.18
N VAL A 217 -4.26 4.13 -4.56
CA VAL A 217 -3.51 2.89 -4.37
C VAL A 217 -3.30 2.66 -2.88
N TYR A 218 -3.54 1.46 -2.40
CA TYR A 218 -3.29 1.12 -1.01
C TYR A 218 -1.79 1.11 -0.72
N MET A 219 -1.41 1.72 0.40
CA MET A 219 -0.02 1.76 0.84
C MET A 219 0.42 0.36 1.29
N PRO A 220 1.47 -0.22 0.71
CA PRO A 220 1.93 -1.56 1.07
C PRO A 220 2.68 -1.55 2.40
N PHE A 221 3.04 -2.76 2.87
CA PHE A 221 3.87 -2.96 4.05
C PHE A 221 5.16 -2.12 4.01
N TYR A 222 5.65 -1.66 5.17
CA TYR A 222 6.69 -0.62 5.28
C TYR A 222 7.92 -0.84 4.39
N LYS A 223 8.38 -2.08 4.21
CA LYS A 223 9.57 -2.38 3.39
C LYS A 223 9.39 -2.09 1.90
N TRP A 224 8.15 -1.94 1.44
CA TRP A 224 7.82 -1.69 0.04
C TRP A 224 7.36 -0.26 -0.24
N LYS A 225 7.10 0.58 0.79
CA LYS A 225 6.52 1.92 0.63
C LYS A 225 7.30 2.78 -0.38
N PHE A 226 8.62 2.89 -0.23
CA PHE A 226 9.44 3.70 -1.14
C PHE A 226 9.57 3.10 -2.54
N ARG A 227 9.60 1.77 -2.65
CA ARG A 227 9.60 1.11 -3.95
C ARG A 227 8.28 1.34 -4.68
N ALA A 228 7.15 1.17 -4.01
CA ALA A 228 5.82 1.43 -4.54
C ALA A 228 5.62 2.92 -4.88
N LEU A 229 6.18 3.84 -4.09
CA LEU A 229 6.12 5.28 -4.35
C LEU A 229 6.70 5.66 -5.72
N ARG A 230 7.77 5.00 -6.18
CA ARG A 230 8.38 5.23 -7.50
C ARG A 230 7.45 4.89 -8.66
N ASP A 231 6.51 3.96 -8.44
CA ASP A 231 5.56 3.50 -9.46
C ASP A 231 4.32 4.39 -9.56
N LEU A 232 4.07 5.25 -8.56
CA LEU A 232 2.93 6.17 -8.55
C LEU A 232 3.08 7.25 -9.62
N TYR A 233 1.95 7.76 -10.12
CA TYR A 233 1.96 8.80 -11.14
C TYR A 233 2.12 10.21 -10.55
N TRP A 234 1.73 10.44 -9.27
CA TRP A 234 1.83 11.73 -8.59
C TRP A 234 2.34 11.56 -7.14
N PRO A 235 3.23 12.45 -6.68
CA PRO A 235 4.09 13.28 -7.51
C PRO A 235 5.30 12.46 -8.01
N LYS A 236 5.70 12.64 -9.27
CA LYS A 236 6.96 12.04 -9.77
C LYS A 236 8.16 12.81 -9.25
N ASN A 237 8.12 14.13 -9.39
CA ASN A 237 9.20 15.03 -9.01
C ASN A 237 8.66 16.15 -8.11
N ILE A 238 9.56 16.74 -7.36
CA ILE A 238 9.36 17.96 -6.60
C ILE A 238 10.40 19.00 -7.02
N LYS A 239 9.98 20.27 -7.12
CA LYS A 239 10.90 21.38 -7.35
C LYS A 239 11.47 21.85 -6.03
N VAL A 240 12.78 21.80 -5.90
CA VAL A 240 13.52 22.19 -4.70
C VAL A 240 14.53 23.29 -5.03
N LYS A 241 14.88 24.14 -4.08
CA LYS A 241 16.00 25.07 -4.24
C LYS A 241 17.30 24.29 -4.41
N SER A 242 18.15 24.70 -5.35
CA SER A 242 19.44 24.05 -5.61
C SER A 242 20.31 24.03 -4.37
N GLU A 243 20.84 22.86 -4.01
CA GLU A 243 21.78 22.73 -2.88
C GLU A 243 23.17 23.31 -3.22
N LEU A 244 23.49 23.40 -4.52
CA LEU A 244 24.81 23.84 -5.00
C LEU A 244 25.05 25.33 -4.79
N ASN A 245 24.00 26.14 -4.63
CA ASN A 245 24.06 27.59 -4.55
C ASN A 245 23.55 28.18 -3.24
N TYR A 246 23.42 27.35 -2.17
CA TYR A 246 23.04 27.89 -0.86
C TYR A 246 24.17 28.75 -0.28
N VAL A 247 24.07 30.06 -0.49
CA VAL A 247 24.87 31.06 0.23
C VAL A 247 23.95 31.77 1.22
N PRO A 248 24.22 31.72 2.53
CA PRO A 248 23.40 32.43 3.51
C PRO A 248 23.27 33.91 3.13
N GLY A 249 22.03 34.37 2.90
CA GLY A 249 21.73 35.75 2.53
C GLY A 249 21.67 36.05 1.03
N VAL A 250 21.86 35.05 0.15
CA VAL A 250 21.63 35.16 -1.29
C VAL A 250 20.41 34.34 -1.68
N GLU A 251 19.35 34.99 -2.17
CA GLU A 251 18.21 34.31 -2.76
C GLU A 251 18.58 33.82 -4.16
N ASP A 252 19.00 32.55 -4.27
CA ASP A 252 19.08 31.87 -5.55
C ASP A 252 17.71 31.20 -5.80
N ASP A 253 16.96 31.73 -6.76
CA ASP A 253 15.65 31.20 -7.15
C ASP A 253 15.73 30.04 -8.16
N SER A 254 16.93 29.49 -8.40
CA SER A 254 17.08 28.32 -9.25
C SER A 254 16.42 27.09 -8.58
N LEU A 255 15.34 26.59 -9.20
CA LEU A 255 14.66 25.40 -8.79
C LEU A 255 15.19 24.20 -9.59
N VAL A 256 15.60 23.15 -8.88
CA VAL A 256 16.00 21.88 -9.46
C VAL A 256 14.88 20.87 -9.25
N GLU A 257 14.53 20.10 -10.27
CA GLU A 257 13.63 18.97 -10.11
C GLU A 257 14.39 17.76 -9.57
N MET A 258 13.82 17.10 -8.55
CA MET A 258 14.32 15.84 -8.03
C MET A 258 13.16 14.85 -7.80
N PRO A 259 13.42 13.53 -7.88
CA PRO A 259 12.42 12.53 -7.54
C PRO A 259 11.85 12.74 -6.14
N PHE A 260 10.54 12.62 -6.00
CA PHE A 260 9.86 12.87 -4.73
C PHE A 260 10.28 11.88 -3.63
N GLU A 261 10.48 10.60 -4.01
CA GLU A 261 10.95 9.60 -3.06
C GLU A 261 12.33 9.94 -2.48
N GLN A 262 13.24 10.48 -3.31
CA GLN A 262 14.57 10.91 -2.83
C GLN A 262 14.47 12.07 -1.85
N LYS A 263 13.49 12.96 -2.04
CA LYS A 263 13.23 14.04 -1.08
C LYS A 263 12.81 13.50 0.27
N LEU A 264 11.89 12.53 0.31
CA LEU A 264 11.45 11.90 1.56
C LEU A 264 12.55 11.03 2.19
N GLU A 265 13.31 10.26 1.40
CA GLU A 265 14.47 9.51 1.89
C GLU A 265 15.54 10.44 2.47
N GLY A 266 15.76 11.60 1.85
CA GLY A 266 16.67 12.63 2.32
C GLY A 266 16.30 13.20 3.70
N LEU A 267 15.01 13.29 4.01
CA LEU A 267 14.55 13.68 5.36
C LEU A 267 14.88 12.59 6.39
N LEU A 268 14.65 11.31 6.07
CA LEU A 268 14.91 10.20 6.98
C LEU A 268 16.40 9.96 7.23
N SER A 269 17.25 10.28 6.24
CA SER A 269 18.72 10.16 6.33
C SER A 269 19.43 11.45 6.73
N ALA A 270 18.69 12.47 7.21
CA ALA A 270 19.26 13.76 7.58
C ALA A 270 20.29 13.64 8.70
N THR A 271 21.49 14.20 8.46
CA THR A 271 22.56 14.31 9.46
C THR A 271 22.27 15.43 10.48
N ASP A 272 22.96 15.42 11.62
CA ASP A 272 22.78 16.44 12.64
C ASP A 272 23.06 17.85 12.13
N ASP A 273 24.07 18.02 11.25
CA ASP A 273 24.38 19.30 10.60
C ASP A 273 23.21 19.80 9.74
N LYS A 274 22.54 18.91 9.00
CA LYS A 274 21.33 19.26 8.23
C LYS A 274 20.16 19.64 9.14
N ILE A 275 20.01 18.93 10.25
CA ILE A 275 18.97 19.20 11.26
C ILE A 275 19.18 20.61 11.83
N LEU A 276 20.40 20.96 12.22
CA LEU A 276 20.73 22.23 12.83
C LEU A 276 20.73 23.40 11.83
N SER A 277 20.94 23.17 10.56
CA SER A 277 21.04 24.21 9.51
C SER A 277 19.70 24.85 9.11
N GLY A 278 18.56 24.38 9.62
CA GLY A 278 17.24 24.83 9.20
C GLY A 278 16.79 24.30 7.83
N LYS A 279 17.61 23.49 7.16
CA LYS A 279 17.33 22.92 5.85
C LYS A 279 16.13 21.97 5.85
N ILE A 280 16.01 21.16 6.89
CA ILE A 280 14.88 20.24 7.09
C ILE A 280 13.55 20.97 7.15
N LYS A 281 13.50 22.14 7.81
CA LYS A 281 12.30 22.99 7.84
C LYS A 281 11.89 23.41 6.42
N MET A 282 12.84 23.87 5.60
CA MET A 282 12.56 24.27 4.23
C MET A 282 12.04 23.08 3.40
N ASP A 283 12.59 21.90 3.62
CA ASP A 283 12.15 20.67 2.95
C ASP A 283 10.71 20.29 3.32
N ILE A 284 10.36 20.38 4.61
CA ILE A 284 8.99 20.18 5.11
C ILE A 284 8.03 21.17 4.44
N GLU A 285 8.36 22.46 4.38
CA GLU A 285 7.52 23.49 3.77
C GLU A 285 7.37 23.32 2.25
N GLN A 286 8.41 22.84 1.55
CA GLN A 286 8.33 22.52 0.12
C GLN A 286 7.36 21.35 -0.14
N ILE A 287 7.44 20.31 0.69
CA ILE A 287 6.53 19.16 0.61
C ILE A 287 5.10 19.61 0.91
N ALA A 288 4.89 20.39 1.98
CA ALA A 288 3.58 20.93 2.32
C ALA A 288 2.98 21.75 1.16
N ARG A 289 3.78 22.61 0.53
CA ARG A 289 3.35 23.41 -0.65
C ARG A 289 2.91 22.51 -1.81
N LEU A 290 3.62 21.42 -2.08
CA LEU A 290 3.24 20.45 -3.12
C LEU A 290 1.85 19.85 -2.84
N PHE A 291 1.57 19.47 -1.60
CA PHE A 291 0.26 18.94 -1.21
C PHE A 291 -0.84 20.00 -1.30
N VAL A 292 -0.59 21.24 -0.88
CA VAL A 292 -1.54 22.35 -1.04
C VAL A 292 -1.88 22.56 -2.52
N GLN A 293 -0.91 22.53 -3.42
CA GLN A 293 -1.15 22.63 -4.87
C GLN A 293 -2.06 21.52 -5.37
N ARG A 294 -1.85 20.29 -4.93
CA ARG A 294 -2.70 19.14 -5.28
C ARG A 294 -4.11 19.30 -4.73
N LEU A 295 -4.26 19.65 -3.47
CA LEU A 295 -5.56 19.88 -2.83
C LEU A 295 -6.36 20.95 -3.57
N LYS A 296 -5.71 22.04 -4.03
CA LYS A 296 -6.34 23.09 -4.83
C LYS A 296 -6.77 22.57 -6.20
N ALA A 297 -5.91 21.84 -6.87
CA ALA A 297 -6.20 21.23 -8.18
C ALA A 297 -7.41 20.28 -8.13
N ASP A 298 -7.54 19.52 -7.04
CA ASP A 298 -8.66 18.61 -6.81
C ASP A 298 -9.92 19.30 -6.21
N GLY A 299 -9.88 20.64 -5.98
CA GLY A 299 -10.99 21.39 -5.42
C GLY A 299 -11.30 21.09 -3.95
N LEU A 300 -10.33 20.51 -3.23
CA LEU A 300 -10.47 20.13 -1.82
C LEU A 300 -10.21 21.28 -0.86
N THR A 301 -9.52 22.33 -1.31
CA THR A 301 -9.26 23.56 -0.55
C THR A 301 -9.27 24.78 -1.46
N ALA A 302 -9.63 25.94 -0.91
CA ALA A 302 -9.51 27.25 -1.59
C ALA A 302 -8.37 28.10 -1.00
N ARG A 303 -7.71 27.64 0.05
CA ARG A 303 -6.72 28.40 0.81
C ARG A 303 -5.35 28.45 0.10
N ASP A 304 -4.59 29.52 0.38
CA ASP A 304 -3.25 29.74 -0.19
C ASP A 304 -2.11 29.54 0.84
N GLU A 305 -2.45 29.54 2.13
CA GLU A 305 -1.44 29.28 3.18
C GLU A 305 -0.81 27.89 3.04
N ILE A 306 0.44 27.75 3.47
CA ILE A 306 1.17 26.48 3.38
C ILE A 306 0.90 25.57 4.59
N TYR A 307 0.41 26.14 5.71
CA TYR A 307 0.18 25.39 6.94
C TYR A 307 -1.00 24.42 6.78
N LEU A 308 -0.71 23.12 6.83
CA LEU A 308 -1.63 22.06 6.39
C LEU A 308 -2.85 21.86 7.31
N GLU A 309 -2.78 22.23 8.57
CA GLU A 309 -3.90 22.04 9.51
C GLU A 309 -5.22 22.60 9.00
N LYS A 310 -5.22 23.84 8.45
CA LYS A 310 -6.44 24.46 7.94
C LYS A 310 -6.99 23.76 6.70
N HIS A 311 -6.10 23.23 5.86
CA HIS A 311 -6.48 22.42 4.71
C HIS A 311 -7.11 21.09 5.15
N ALA A 312 -6.58 20.48 6.22
CA ALA A 312 -7.15 19.26 6.81
C ALA A 312 -8.63 19.45 7.16
N TYR A 313 -8.97 20.54 7.80
CA TYR A 313 -10.38 20.85 8.13
C TYR A 313 -11.24 21.14 6.88
N GLU A 314 -10.69 21.79 5.85
CA GLU A 314 -11.43 21.99 4.59
C GLU A 314 -11.70 20.67 3.87
N VAL A 315 -10.72 19.75 3.82
CA VAL A 315 -10.90 18.41 3.27
C VAL A 315 -11.97 17.66 4.06
N ASN A 316 -11.90 17.69 5.40
CA ASN A 316 -12.92 17.06 6.25
C ASN A 316 -14.33 17.61 5.98
N ASN A 317 -14.47 18.90 5.68
CA ASN A 317 -15.75 19.52 5.36
C ASN A 317 -16.32 19.12 3.98
N LYS A 318 -15.51 18.50 3.11
CA LYS A 318 -15.97 17.96 1.82
C LYS A 318 -16.64 16.58 1.96
N ILE A 319 -16.50 15.90 3.08
CA ILE A 319 -17.13 14.63 3.37
C ILE A 319 -18.66 14.80 3.36
N LYS A 320 -19.36 13.97 2.58
CA LYS A 320 -20.80 14.05 2.38
C LYS A 320 -21.57 13.39 3.51
N ASP A 321 -21.10 12.25 4.01
CA ASP A 321 -21.69 11.57 5.15
C ASP A 321 -21.47 12.39 6.43
N ASN A 322 -22.57 12.77 7.08
CA ASN A 322 -22.55 13.60 8.29
C ASN A 322 -21.91 12.89 9.49
N ASP A 323 -22.11 11.58 9.61
CA ASP A 323 -21.57 10.81 10.73
C ASP A 323 -20.04 10.72 10.59
N ILE A 324 -19.56 10.38 9.40
CA ILE A 324 -18.11 10.34 9.12
C ILE A 324 -17.49 11.74 9.29
N ARG A 325 -18.12 12.78 8.76
CA ARG A 325 -17.61 14.15 8.85
C ARG A 325 -17.44 14.61 10.29
N ASN A 326 -18.39 14.29 11.16
CA ASN A 326 -18.43 14.73 12.57
C ASN A 326 -17.57 13.86 13.50
N MET A 327 -17.05 12.71 13.07
CA MET A 327 -16.07 11.95 13.83
C MET A 327 -14.78 12.76 14.06
N ASN A 328 -14.00 12.38 15.07
CA ASN A 328 -12.66 12.96 15.27
C ASN A 328 -11.88 12.89 13.95
N ILE A 329 -11.19 13.98 13.60
CA ILE A 329 -10.43 14.06 12.34
C ILE A 329 -9.32 13.00 12.26
N LEU A 330 -8.80 12.54 13.39
CA LEU A 330 -7.75 11.52 13.50
C LEU A 330 -8.30 10.09 13.63
N VAL A 331 -9.61 9.85 13.49
CA VAL A 331 -10.21 8.52 13.70
C VAL A 331 -9.73 7.47 12.70
N ALA A 332 -9.23 7.90 11.56
CA ALA A 332 -8.87 7.03 10.44
C ALA A 332 -7.34 6.92 10.20
N VAL A 333 -6.51 7.39 11.15
CA VAL A 333 -5.04 7.42 11.06
C VAL A 333 -4.40 6.79 12.29
#